data_be6db24a72520455ba86af4b6535efe8
#
_entry.id   be6db24a72520455ba86af4b6535efe8
#
_cell.length_a   1.000
_cell.length_b   1.000
_cell.length_c   1.000
_cell.angle_alpha   90.00
_cell.angle_beta   90.00
_cell.angle_gamma   90.00
#
_symmetry.space_group_name_H-M   'P 1'
#
loop_
_entity.id
_entity.type
_entity.pdbx_description
1 polymer ?
#
loop_
_entity_poly.entity_id
_entity_poly.type
_entity_poly.pdbx_seq_one_letter_code
_entity_poly.pdbx_strand_id
1 'polypeptide(L)'
;MGSVVIGVAKMRKMRADAANNPTPLQVDVERLLTSGEIAMCQQIFKNALNYSKVRIVRGGILGIPTLTGNAMTPAGYIHLPNQEYLNIKDFSIAKNTTDKHWFIHEMPHVWQYQLGENAVWHGINQLCKGGYGTTVLTVDTPKSGDYKAYVTDLSGADANKKFNEFNFEQQGRIIEFWYDGGYLQHENPYREHHQKSIKIIGYVEYILRDFLHNPKDKNLLPKV
;
A
#
# COMPACT_ATOMS: atom_id res chain seq x y z
N MET A 1 17.51 -18.72 -3.09
CA MET A 1 17.66 -17.24 -3.14
C MET A 1 17.93 -16.69 -4.54
N GLY A 2 18.72 -17.34 -5.40
CA GLY A 2 19.04 -16.82 -6.75
C GLY A 2 17.85 -16.64 -7.70
N SER A 3 16.86 -17.50 -7.68
CA SER A 3 15.71 -17.47 -8.61
C SER A 3 14.79 -16.25 -8.41
N VAL A 4 14.55 -15.82 -7.17
CA VAL A 4 13.70 -14.65 -6.85
C VAL A 4 14.39 -13.36 -7.26
N VAL A 5 15.70 -13.25 -7.00
CA VAL A 5 16.50 -12.07 -7.37
C VAL A 5 16.56 -11.88 -8.88
N ILE A 6 16.74 -12.97 -9.64
CA ILE A 6 16.74 -12.96 -11.12
C ILE A 6 15.35 -12.53 -11.64
N GLY A 7 14.28 -13.00 -11.01
CA GLY A 7 12.92 -12.62 -11.36
C GLY A 7 12.65 -11.12 -11.21
N VAL A 8 13.11 -10.54 -10.12
CA VAL A 8 12.96 -9.10 -9.83
C VAL A 8 13.78 -8.23 -10.80
N ALA A 9 15.02 -8.61 -11.08
CA ALA A 9 15.86 -7.92 -12.06
C ALA A 9 15.25 -7.97 -13.47
N LYS A 10 14.71 -9.13 -13.86
CA LYS A 10 14.00 -9.32 -15.14
C LYS A 10 12.75 -8.43 -15.21
N MET A 11 11.95 -8.36 -14.14
CA MET A 11 10.78 -7.46 -14.08
C MET A 11 11.17 -6.00 -14.22
N ARG A 12 12.23 -5.55 -13.55
CA ARG A 12 12.72 -4.18 -13.67
C ARG A 12 13.11 -3.83 -15.11
N LYS A 13 13.84 -4.74 -15.76
CA LYS A 13 14.22 -4.56 -17.16
C LYS A 13 12.98 -4.50 -18.07
N MET A 14 12.07 -5.46 -17.95
CA MET A 14 10.82 -5.48 -18.74
C MET A 14 9.99 -4.21 -18.55
N ARG A 15 9.98 -3.62 -17.36
CA ARG A 15 9.23 -2.37 -17.06
C ARG A 15 9.97 -1.11 -17.49
N ALA A 16 11.29 -1.08 -17.39
CA ALA A 16 12.08 -0.02 -17.97
C ALA A 16 11.94 -0.01 -19.50
N ASP A 17 11.94 -1.18 -20.12
CA ASP A 17 11.71 -1.34 -21.56
C ASP A 17 10.28 -0.93 -21.94
N ALA A 18 9.26 -1.28 -21.15
CA ALA A 18 7.86 -0.88 -21.35
C ALA A 18 7.64 0.64 -21.10
N ALA A 19 8.40 1.27 -20.23
CA ALA A 19 8.34 2.72 -20.02
C ALA A 19 8.90 3.50 -21.21
N ASN A 20 9.85 2.92 -21.93
CA ASN A 20 10.47 3.50 -23.13
C ASN A 20 9.71 3.13 -24.43
N ASN A 21 8.96 2.02 -24.41
CA ASN A 21 8.10 1.58 -25.50
C ASN A 21 6.74 1.18 -24.89
N PRO A 22 5.72 2.06 -24.91
CA PRO A 22 4.43 1.75 -24.34
C PRO A 22 3.79 0.61 -25.13
N THR A 23 3.91 -0.60 -24.64
CA THR A 23 3.13 -1.73 -25.11
C THR A 23 1.65 -1.43 -24.81
N PRO A 24 0.73 -1.67 -25.76
CA PRO A 24 -0.70 -1.52 -25.49
C PRO A 24 -1.09 -2.31 -24.24
N LEU A 25 -1.89 -1.69 -23.38
CA LEU A 25 -2.45 -2.34 -22.20
C LEU A 25 -3.16 -3.64 -22.57
N GLN A 26 -2.73 -4.75 -22.04
CA GLN A 26 -3.48 -5.99 -22.11
C GLN A 26 -4.58 -5.94 -21.03
N VAL A 27 -5.76 -5.47 -21.41
CA VAL A 27 -6.89 -5.18 -20.50
C VAL A 27 -7.30 -6.38 -19.65
N ASP A 28 -7.03 -7.60 -20.12
CA ASP A 28 -7.29 -8.83 -19.37
C ASP A 28 -6.21 -9.14 -18.31
N VAL A 29 -5.09 -8.44 -18.34
CA VAL A 29 -3.92 -8.71 -17.49
C VAL A 29 -3.58 -7.52 -16.61
N GLU A 30 -3.76 -6.30 -17.10
CA GLU A 30 -3.51 -5.07 -16.34
C GLU A 30 -4.45 -3.95 -16.76
N ARG A 31 -4.65 -2.99 -15.85
CA ARG A 31 -5.40 -1.77 -16.13
C ARG A 31 -4.74 -0.55 -15.50
N LEU A 32 -5.06 0.62 -16.02
CA LEU A 32 -4.77 1.90 -15.37
C LEU A 32 -5.70 2.13 -14.18
N LEU A 33 -5.37 3.12 -13.36
CA LEU A 33 -6.31 3.65 -12.37
C LEU A 33 -7.49 4.32 -13.09
N THR A 34 -8.67 4.17 -12.51
CA THR A 34 -9.86 4.93 -12.92
C THR A 34 -9.74 6.39 -12.46
N SER A 35 -10.59 7.26 -13.00
CA SER A 35 -10.67 8.65 -12.54
C SER A 35 -11.07 8.75 -11.06
N GLY A 36 -11.95 7.86 -10.59
CA GLY A 36 -12.35 7.79 -9.19
C GLY A 36 -11.20 7.37 -8.28
N GLU A 37 -10.43 6.34 -8.66
CA GLU A 37 -9.24 5.89 -7.93
C GLU A 37 -8.16 6.98 -7.89
N ILE A 38 -7.95 7.71 -8.98
CA ILE A 38 -7.04 8.86 -9.02
C ILE A 38 -7.51 9.95 -8.06
N ALA A 39 -8.80 10.27 -8.05
CA ALA A 39 -9.35 11.27 -7.15
C ALA A 39 -9.18 10.89 -5.67
N MET A 40 -9.39 9.60 -5.32
CA MET A 40 -9.09 9.08 -3.98
C MET A 40 -7.62 9.30 -3.61
N CYS A 41 -6.71 8.93 -4.51
CA CYS A 41 -5.27 9.06 -4.26
C CYS A 41 -4.81 10.52 -4.18
N GLN A 42 -5.42 11.42 -4.93
CA GLN A 42 -5.08 12.85 -4.91
C GLN A 42 -5.39 13.52 -3.57
N GLN A 43 -6.37 13.00 -2.81
CA GLN A 43 -6.65 13.47 -1.45
C GLN A 43 -5.48 13.20 -0.51
N ILE A 44 -4.70 12.16 -0.78
CA ILE A 44 -3.57 11.72 0.06
C ILE A 44 -2.25 12.24 -0.51
N PHE A 45 -1.95 11.86 -1.75
CA PHE A 45 -0.64 12.05 -2.38
C PHE A 45 -0.55 13.32 -3.23
N LYS A 46 -1.68 14.05 -3.39
CA LYS A 46 -1.74 15.27 -4.23
C LYS A 46 -1.15 14.99 -5.63
N ASN A 47 -0.10 15.72 -5.98
CA ASN A 47 0.65 15.57 -7.23
C ASN A 47 2.05 14.91 -7.02
N ALA A 48 2.22 14.17 -5.94
CA ALA A 48 3.47 13.45 -5.67
C ALA A 48 3.63 12.19 -6.52
N LEU A 49 2.53 11.67 -7.07
CA LEU A 49 2.52 10.47 -7.90
C LEU A 49 2.32 10.80 -9.38
N ASN A 50 3.00 10.06 -10.22
CA ASN A 50 2.64 9.95 -11.62
C ASN A 50 1.58 8.86 -11.79
N TYR A 51 0.31 9.23 -11.68
CA TYR A 51 -0.83 8.32 -11.73
C TYR A 51 -0.92 7.56 -13.05
N SER A 52 -0.48 8.15 -14.18
CA SER A 52 -0.52 7.49 -15.48
C SER A 52 0.44 6.30 -15.59
N LYS A 53 1.40 6.18 -14.68
CA LYS A 53 2.33 5.06 -14.59
C LYS A 53 1.90 3.95 -13.65
N VAL A 54 0.86 4.18 -12.85
CA VAL A 54 0.35 3.16 -11.94
C VAL A 54 -0.44 2.11 -12.71
N ARG A 55 -0.23 0.85 -12.36
CA ARG A 55 -0.95 -0.29 -12.95
C ARG A 55 -1.53 -1.14 -11.85
N ILE A 56 -2.75 -1.59 -12.07
CA ILE A 56 -3.34 -2.70 -11.34
C ILE A 56 -3.21 -3.92 -12.21
N VAL A 57 -2.56 -4.96 -11.71
CA VAL A 57 -2.15 -6.15 -12.46
C VAL A 57 -2.89 -7.37 -11.93
N ARG A 58 -3.36 -8.22 -12.85
CA ARG A 58 -4.02 -9.47 -12.52
C ARG A 58 -3.00 -10.54 -12.10
N GLY A 59 -3.24 -11.14 -10.94
CA GLY A 59 -2.44 -12.27 -10.46
C GLY A 59 -1.12 -11.87 -9.82
N GLY A 60 -0.37 -12.88 -9.43
CA GLY A 60 0.91 -12.73 -8.73
C GLY A 60 2.06 -12.33 -9.65
N ILE A 61 3.25 -12.26 -9.06
CA ILE A 61 4.48 -11.89 -9.73
C ILE A 61 5.09 -13.10 -10.40
N LEU A 62 5.36 -13.05 -11.71
CA LEU A 62 6.06 -14.10 -12.47
C LEU A 62 5.42 -15.50 -12.35
N GLY A 63 4.10 -15.58 -12.31
CA GLY A 63 3.40 -16.85 -12.16
C GLY A 63 3.41 -17.39 -10.73
N ILE A 64 4.00 -16.69 -9.77
CA ILE A 64 3.81 -16.97 -8.35
C ILE A 64 2.44 -16.43 -7.99
N PRO A 65 1.48 -17.26 -7.56
CA PRO A 65 0.20 -16.77 -7.05
C PRO A 65 0.46 -15.71 -5.98
N THR A 66 -0.41 -14.69 -5.89
CA THR A 66 -0.37 -13.82 -4.73
C THR A 66 -0.44 -14.73 -3.51
N LEU A 67 0.63 -14.77 -2.75
CA LEU A 67 0.68 -15.59 -1.55
C LEU A 67 -0.48 -15.15 -0.66
N THR A 68 -1.36 -16.08 -0.30
CA THR A 68 -2.42 -15.88 0.68
C THR A 68 -3.61 -14.98 0.30
N GLY A 69 -3.88 -14.73 -0.99
CA GLY A 69 -5.04 -13.91 -1.39
C GLY A 69 -4.90 -12.41 -1.12
N ASN A 70 -3.69 -11.93 -0.82
CA ASN A 70 -3.40 -10.52 -0.58
C ASN A 70 -2.88 -9.81 -1.83
N ALA A 71 -3.05 -8.49 -1.91
CA ALA A 71 -2.37 -7.67 -2.89
C ALA A 71 -0.87 -7.62 -2.60
N MET A 72 -0.10 -7.25 -3.59
CA MET A 72 1.33 -6.99 -3.47
C MET A 72 1.71 -5.87 -4.43
N THR A 73 2.53 -4.93 -3.98
CA THR A 73 2.94 -3.79 -4.80
C THR A 73 4.45 -3.76 -5.07
N PRO A 74 5.01 -4.78 -5.73
CA PRO A 74 6.40 -4.76 -6.12
C PRO A 74 6.62 -3.78 -7.26
N ALA A 75 7.70 -3.01 -7.17
CA ALA A 75 8.10 -2.06 -8.22
C ALA A 75 6.98 -1.09 -8.65
N GLY A 76 6.11 -0.70 -7.71
CA GLY A 76 5.09 0.32 -7.90
C GLY A 76 3.88 -0.10 -8.74
N TYR A 77 3.65 -1.39 -8.92
CA TYR A 77 2.45 -1.94 -9.58
C TYR A 77 1.69 -2.79 -8.59
N ILE A 78 0.38 -2.57 -8.50
CA ILE A 78 -0.49 -3.27 -7.57
C ILE A 78 -0.93 -4.59 -8.21
N HIS A 79 -0.46 -5.70 -7.69
CA HIS A 79 -0.86 -7.04 -8.11
C HIS A 79 -2.01 -7.52 -7.24
N LEU A 80 -3.16 -7.77 -7.86
CA LEU A 80 -4.33 -8.32 -7.19
C LEU A 80 -4.47 -9.82 -7.46
N PRO A 81 -5.02 -10.60 -6.52
CA PRO A 81 -5.46 -11.95 -6.83
C PRO A 81 -6.44 -11.94 -8.00
N ASN A 82 -6.49 -13.04 -8.75
CA ASN A 82 -7.28 -13.11 -9.99
C ASN A 82 -8.75 -12.72 -9.82
N GLN A 83 -9.37 -13.20 -8.75
CA GLN A 83 -10.80 -12.99 -8.51
C GLN A 83 -11.11 -11.53 -8.19
N GLU A 84 -10.28 -10.91 -7.34
CA GLU A 84 -10.41 -9.52 -6.94
C GLU A 84 -10.19 -8.59 -8.14
N TYR A 85 -9.20 -8.87 -8.98
CA TYR A 85 -9.00 -8.12 -10.23
C TYR A 85 -10.22 -8.16 -11.16
N LEU A 86 -10.86 -9.33 -11.27
CA LEU A 86 -12.04 -9.50 -12.10
C LEU A 86 -13.29 -8.83 -11.51
N ASN A 87 -13.41 -8.83 -10.18
CA ASN A 87 -14.59 -8.32 -9.48
C ASN A 87 -14.53 -6.82 -9.22
N ILE A 88 -13.33 -6.28 -8.91
CA ILE A 88 -13.17 -4.87 -8.53
C ILE A 88 -12.63 -4.08 -9.73
N LYS A 89 -13.54 -3.48 -10.47
CA LYS A 89 -13.18 -2.66 -11.64
C LYS A 89 -12.78 -1.24 -11.27
N ASP A 90 -13.24 -0.77 -10.11
CA ASP A 90 -12.99 0.58 -9.58
C ASP A 90 -13.13 0.55 -8.06
N PHE A 91 -12.04 0.77 -7.35
CA PHE A 91 -12.04 0.79 -5.89
C PHE A 91 -12.80 1.98 -5.32
N SER A 92 -12.91 3.09 -6.05
CA SER A 92 -13.58 4.31 -5.56
C SER A 92 -15.08 4.10 -5.32
N ILE A 93 -15.68 3.18 -6.08
CA ILE A 93 -17.10 2.82 -5.99
C ILE A 93 -17.33 1.43 -5.39
N ALA A 94 -16.29 0.80 -4.87
CA ALA A 94 -16.40 -0.52 -4.24
C ALA A 94 -17.40 -0.46 -3.08
N LYS A 95 -18.33 -1.42 -3.05
CA LYS A 95 -19.37 -1.50 -2.01
C LYS A 95 -18.79 -1.93 -0.67
N ASN A 96 -17.78 -2.77 -0.71
CA ASN A 96 -17.08 -3.21 0.49
C ASN A 96 -15.98 -2.20 0.84
N THR A 97 -16.10 -1.58 1.98
CA THR A 97 -15.11 -0.59 2.46
C THR A 97 -13.74 -1.22 2.68
N THR A 98 -13.67 -2.51 2.96
CA THR A 98 -12.38 -3.23 3.07
C THR A 98 -11.60 -3.20 1.75
N ASP A 99 -12.27 -3.21 0.59
CA ASP A 99 -11.61 -3.11 -0.71
C ASP A 99 -10.97 -1.73 -0.89
N LYS A 100 -11.64 -0.66 -0.42
CA LYS A 100 -11.09 0.69 -0.42
C LYS A 100 -9.87 0.81 0.49
N HIS A 101 -9.95 0.23 1.70
CA HIS A 101 -8.80 0.18 2.62
C HIS A 101 -7.61 -0.51 1.97
N TRP A 102 -7.85 -1.65 1.36
CA TRP A 102 -6.83 -2.43 0.69
C TRP A 102 -6.13 -1.61 -0.39
N PHE A 103 -6.89 -0.97 -1.26
CA PHE A 103 -6.34 -0.09 -2.29
C PHE A 103 -5.52 1.08 -1.70
N ILE A 104 -6.06 1.73 -0.66
CA ILE A 104 -5.37 2.84 0.02
C ILE A 104 -4.10 2.36 0.73
N HIS A 105 -4.06 1.12 1.21
CA HIS A 105 -2.86 0.52 1.80
C HIS A 105 -1.76 0.24 0.75
N GLU A 106 -2.14 -0.18 -0.47
CA GLU A 106 -1.17 -0.49 -1.53
C GLU A 106 -0.59 0.78 -2.20
N MET A 107 -1.32 1.87 -2.22
CA MET A 107 -0.87 3.12 -2.86
C MET A 107 0.36 3.77 -2.20
N PRO A 108 0.57 3.74 -0.88
CA PRO A 108 1.84 4.11 -0.25
C PRO A 108 3.05 3.36 -0.80
N HIS A 109 2.92 2.08 -1.12
CA HIS A 109 4.01 1.31 -1.73
C HIS A 109 4.33 1.78 -3.16
N VAL A 110 3.32 2.22 -3.92
CA VAL A 110 3.52 2.91 -5.20
C VAL A 110 4.27 4.22 -4.99
N TRP A 111 3.88 5.01 -3.98
CA TRP A 111 4.51 6.28 -3.62
C TRP A 111 5.97 6.08 -3.20
N GLN A 112 6.25 5.16 -2.31
CA GLN A 112 7.60 4.79 -1.87
C GLN A 112 8.48 4.43 -3.07
N TYR A 113 7.96 3.61 -3.98
CA TYR A 113 8.67 3.22 -5.18
C TYR A 113 8.94 4.41 -6.12
N GLN A 114 7.94 5.26 -6.39
CA GLN A 114 8.10 6.40 -7.31
C GLN A 114 9.04 7.48 -6.75
N LEU A 115 9.17 7.60 -5.43
CA LEU A 115 10.16 8.47 -4.79
C LEU A 115 11.58 7.89 -4.80
N GLY A 116 11.76 6.67 -5.25
CA GLY A 116 13.06 6.05 -5.47
C GLY A 116 13.42 4.93 -4.50
N GLU A 117 12.49 4.53 -3.62
CA GLU A 117 12.70 3.40 -2.75
C GLU A 117 12.63 2.06 -3.48
N ASN A 118 13.44 1.15 -3.01
CA ASN A 118 13.50 -0.18 -3.54
C ASN A 118 12.60 -1.14 -2.74
N ALA A 119 11.28 -0.88 -2.77
CA ALA A 119 10.27 -1.68 -2.04
C ALA A 119 10.39 -3.19 -2.28
N VAL A 120 10.97 -3.60 -3.41
CA VAL A 120 11.22 -5.01 -3.72
C VAL A 120 12.21 -5.64 -2.75
N TRP A 121 13.29 -4.93 -2.38
CA TRP A 121 14.26 -5.43 -1.42
C TRP A 121 13.70 -5.50 -0.01
N HIS A 122 12.86 -4.55 0.36
CA HIS A 122 12.22 -4.55 1.69
C HIS A 122 11.18 -5.64 1.82
N GLY A 123 10.36 -5.89 0.78
CA GLY A 123 9.44 -7.02 0.74
C GLY A 123 10.16 -8.37 0.82
N ILE A 124 11.29 -8.54 0.13
CA ILE A 124 12.13 -9.74 0.22
C ILE A 124 12.76 -9.86 1.61
N ASN A 125 13.27 -8.79 2.19
CA ASN A 125 13.81 -8.78 3.54
C ASN A 125 12.74 -9.15 4.58
N GLN A 126 11.52 -8.65 4.40
CA GLN A 126 10.39 -8.96 5.26
C GLN A 126 10.01 -10.44 5.16
N LEU A 127 9.94 -10.99 3.95
CA LEU A 127 9.76 -12.43 3.71
C LEU A 127 10.87 -13.27 4.37
N CYS A 128 12.12 -12.81 4.31
CA CYS A 128 13.25 -13.48 4.94
C CYS A 128 13.26 -13.40 6.47
N LYS A 129 12.62 -12.38 7.05
CA LYS A 129 12.49 -12.18 8.50
C LYS A 129 11.28 -12.87 9.13
N GLY A 130 10.58 -13.74 8.38
CA GLY A 130 9.48 -14.54 8.89
C GLY A 130 8.17 -14.41 8.11
N GLY A 131 8.16 -13.74 6.97
CA GLY A 131 7.02 -13.62 6.04
C GLY A 131 5.94 -12.62 6.50
N TYR A 132 4.96 -12.40 5.67
CA TYR A 132 3.73 -11.68 6.02
C TYR A 132 2.79 -12.68 6.68
N GLY A 133 2.80 -12.74 8.01
CA GLY A 133 1.87 -13.60 8.76
C GLY A 133 0.43 -13.22 8.47
N THR A 134 -0.44 -14.19 8.57
CA THR A 134 -1.87 -14.09 8.31
C THR A 134 -2.51 -12.88 8.98
N THR A 135 -3.22 -12.09 8.16
CA THR A 135 -4.32 -11.20 8.50
C THR A 135 -4.41 -10.82 9.97
N VAL A 136 -3.76 -9.74 10.35
CA VAL A 136 -4.11 -9.18 11.63
C VAL A 136 -4.56 -7.75 11.44
N LEU A 137 -5.87 -7.60 11.39
CA LEU A 137 -6.59 -6.37 11.69
C LEU A 137 -6.49 -6.07 13.20
N THR A 138 -5.36 -6.32 13.83
CA THR A 138 -5.18 -5.99 15.24
C THR A 138 -4.34 -4.74 15.36
N VAL A 139 -5.05 -3.70 15.65
CA VAL A 139 -4.53 -2.54 16.33
C VAL A 139 -4.47 -2.92 17.80
N ASP A 140 -3.45 -2.49 18.48
CA ASP A 140 -3.36 -2.15 19.88
C ASP A 140 -2.56 -3.03 20.83
N THR A 141 -2.26 -4.23 20.58
CA THR A 141 -1.21 -4.93 21.34
C THR A 141 -0.77 -6.16 20.58
N PRO A 142 0.52 -6.32 20.29
CA PRO A 142 0.99 -7.54 19.64
C PRO A 142 0.71 -8.71 20.58
N LYS A 143 -0.21 -9.58 20.19
CA LYS A 143 -0.27 -10.91 20.79
C LYS A 143 1.03 -11.62 20.41
N SER A 144 1.54 -12.43 21.30
CA SER A 144 2.70 -13.26 21.03
C SER A 144 2.49 -14.05 19.73
N GLY A 145 3.28 -13.75 18.68
CA GLY A 145 3.15 -14.32 17.35
C GLY A 145 2.55 -13.39 16.28
N ASP A 146 2.08 -12.21 16.65
CA ASP A 146 1.57 -11.23 15.70
C ASP A 146 2.71 -10.58 14.91
N TYR A 147 2.39 -10.27 13.65
CA TYR A 147 3.36 -9.81 12.69
C TYR A 147 3.79 -8.38 12.94
N LYS A 148 5.01 -8.17 13.40
CA LYS A 148 5.59 -6.86 13.72
C LYS A 148 5.60 -5.87 12.55
N ALA A 149 5.48 -6.37 11.30
CA ALA A 149 5.51 -5.51 10.11
C ALA A 149 4.37 -4.48 10.07
N TYR A 150 3.19 -4.86 10.57
CA TYR A 150 1.99 -4.01 10.50
C TYR A 150 1.60 -3.39 11.84
N VAL A 151 2.22 -3.85 12.93
CA VAL A 151 1.83 -3.42 14.28
C VAL A 151 2.34 -2.01 14.55
N THR A 152 1.44 -1.14 14.99
CA THR A 152 1.75 0.20 15.48
C THR A 152 1.07 0.42 16.83
N ASP A 153 1.73 1.13 17.71
CA ASP A 153 1.17 1.62 18.97
C ASP A 153 1.17 3.14 18.96
N LEU A 154 0.28 3.71 18.12
CA LEU A 154 0.25 5.14 17.82
C LEU A 154 -0.21 6.00 19.00
N SER A 155 -0.87 5.42 20.00
CA SER A 155 -1.25 6.10 21.23
C SER A 155 -0.29 5.85 22.40
N GLY A 156 0.70 4.98 22.23
CA GLY A 156 1.69 4.60 23.23
C GLY A 156 3.13 4.75 22.74
N ALA A 157 3.83 3.65 22.55
CA ALA A 157 5.27 3.64 22.25
C ALA A 157 5.64 4.36 20.95
N ASP A 158 4.74 4.43 19.98
CA ASP A 158 4.98 5.05 18.67
C ASP A 158 4.44 6.49 18.56
N ALA A 159 3.79 7.02 19.61
CA ALA A 159 3.08 8.30 19.58
C ALA A 159 3.96 9.52 19.20
N ASN A 160 5.26 9.45 19.48
CA ASN A 160 6.21 10.53 19.23
C ASN A 160 7.10 10.28 18.00
N LYS A 161 6.90 9.17 17.29
CA LYS A 161 7.67 8.87 16.07
C LYS A 161 7.30 9.82 14.94
N LYS A 162 8.30 10.15 14.14
CA LYS A 162 8.08 10.80 12.81
C LYS A 162 7.68 9.75 11.79
N PHE A 163 7.01 10.18 10.73
CA PHE A 163 6.52 9.27 9.69
C PHE A 163 7.62 8.39 9.07
N ASN A 164 8.83 8.91 8.90
CA ASN A 164 9.97 8.16 8.35
C ASN A 164 10.64 7.18 9.34
N GLU A 165 10.20 7.12 10.57
CA GLU A 165 10.65 6.15 11.59
C GLU A 165 9.77 4.89 11.63
N PHE A 166 8.73 4.87 10.78
CA PHE A 166 7.90 3.70 10.54
C PHE A 166 8.40 2.94 9.32
N ASN A 167 8.27 1.61 9.35
CA ASN A 167 8.60 0.78 8.20
C ASN A 167 7.56 0.94 7.07
N PHE A 168 7.80 0.30 5.93
CA PHE A 168 6.97 0.39 4.73
C PHE A 168 5.51 0.04 4.98
N GLU A 169 5.25 -1.07 5.66
CA GLU A 169 3.92 -1.56 5.96
C GLU A 169 3.20 -0.70 7.00
N GLN A 170 3.93 -0.26 8.02
CA GLN A 170 3.40 0.66 9.03
C GLN A 170 3.02 2.01 8.41
N GLN A 171 3.81 2.53 7.47
CA GLN A 171 3.45 3.75 6.74
C GLN A 171 2.15 3.57 5.95
N GLY A 172 1.98 2.43 5.27
CA GLY A 172 0.75 2.06 4.59
C GLY A 172 -0.44 2.05 5.54
N ARG A 173 -0.26 1.41 6.69
CA ARG A 173 -1.28 1.30 7.74
C ARG A 173 -1.69 2.64 8.33
N ILE A 174 -0.73 3.53 8.59
CA ILE A 174 -1.00 4.87 9.13
C ILE A 174 -1.82 5.70 8.15
N ILE A 175 -1.49 5.66 6.85
CA ILE A 175 -2.25 6.35 5.80
C ILE A 175 -3.66 5.77 5.67
N GLU A 176 -3.80 4.46 5.76
CA GLU A 176 -5.09 3.78 5.75
C GLU A 176 -6.00 4.26 6.90
N PHE A 177 -5.49 4.36 8.13
CA PHE A 177 -6.22 4.89 9.28
C PHE A 177 -6.66 6.34 9.07
N TRP A 178 -5.76 7.17 8.55
CA TRP A 178 -6.07 8.56 8.28
C TRP A 178 -7.19 8.70 7.24
N TYR A 179 -7.10 7.93 6.15
CA TYR A 179 -8.12 7.96 5.11
C TYR A 179 -9.47 7.45 5.60
N ASP A 180 -9.48 6.37 6.34
CA ASP A 180 -10.70 5.82 6.91
C ASP A 180 -11.36 6.81 7.88
N GLY A 181 -10.61 7.38 8.79
CA GLY A 181 -11.13 8.33 9.77
C GLY A 181 -11.65 9.64 9.15
N GLY A 182 -11.01 10.11 8.08
CA GLY A 182 -11.35 11.38 7.43
C GLY A 182 -12.36 11.28 6.29
N TYR A 183 -12.28 10.24 5.47
CA TYR A 183 -13.01 10.17 4.20
C TYR A 183 -14.05 9.05 4.11
N LEU A 184 -13.93 8.01 4.92
CA LEU A 184 -14.86 6.88 4.90
C LEU A 184 -15.87 6.88 6.06
N GLN A 185 -15.94 7.94 6.82
CA GLN A 185 -16.83 8.08 7.98
C GLN A 185 -18.33 7.88 7.65
N HIS A 186 -18.74 8.15 6.41
CA HIS A 186 -20.14 7.92 5.96
C HIS A 186 -20.41 6.48 5.53
N GLU A 187 -19.36 5.68 5.40
CA GLU A 187 -19.44 4.31 4.94
C GLU A 187 -19.45 3.33 6.12
N ASN A 188 -20.60 3.08 6.71
CA ASN A 188 -20.75 2.22 7.88
C ASN A 188 -19.85 2.66 9.06
N PRO A 189 -20.27 3.70 9.82
CA PRO A 189 -19.49 4.25 10.93
C PRO A 189 -19.31 3.28 12.11
N TYR A 190 -20.08 2.20 12.16
CA TYR A 190 -19.99 1.18 13.21
C TYR A 190 -18.94 0.11 12.94
N ARG A 191 -18.23 0.15 11.81
CA ARG A 191 -17.14 -0.78 11.54
C ARG A 191 -16.05 -0.67 12.61
N GLU A 192 -15.55 -1.81 13.06
CA GLU A 192 -14.51 -1.86 14.07
C GLU A 192 -13.27 -1.07 13.64
N HIS A 193 -12.85 -1.22 12.39
CA HIS A 193 -11.73 -0.48 11.84
C HIS A 193 -11.94 1.04 11.92
N HIS A 194 -13.11 1.52 11.53
CA HIS A 194 -13.46 2.95 11.59
C HIS A 194 -13.45 3.48 13.03
N GLN A 195 -14.00 2.72 13.98
CA GLN A 195 -13.99 3.09 15.40
C GLN A 195 -12.55 3.21 15.95
N LYS A 196 -11.65 2.37 15.47
CA LYS A 196 -10.21 2.46 15.81
C LYS A 196 -9.60 3.69 15.15
N SER A 197 -9.83 3.92 13.86
CA SER A 197 -9.33 5.08 13.12
C SER A 197 -9.69 6.39 13.82
N ILE A 198 -10.94 6.54 14.24
CA ILE A 198 -11.40 7.75 14.96
C ILE A 198 -10.68 7.93 16.29
N LYS A 199 -10.48 6.85 17.06
CA LYS A 199 -9.80 6.95 18.37
C LYS A 199 -8.36 7.46 18.27
N ILE A 200 -7.66 7.11 17.20
CA ILE A 200 -6.25 7.44 17.02
C ILE A 200 -6.00 8.59 16.03
N ILE A 201 -7.07 9.19 15.46
CA ILE A 201 -6.95 10.16 14.37
C ILE A 201 -6.02 11.32 14.71
N GLY A 202 -6.06 11.85 15.92
CA GLY A 202 -5.19 12.93 16.34
C GLY A 202 -3.70 12.56 16.35
N TYR A 203 -3.35 11.34 16.72
CA TYR A 203 -1.98 10.84 16.64
C TYR A 203 -1.57 10.63 15.18
N VAL A 204 -2.45 10.08 14.37
CA VAL A 204 -2.21 9.85 12.94
C VAL A 204 -1.98 11.17 12.21
N GLU A 205 -2.79 12.19 12.45
CA GLU A 205 -2.63 13.54 11.87
C GLU A 205 -1.31 14.19 12.27
N TYR A 206 -0.91 14.04 13.55
CA TYR A 206 0.37 14.52 14.03
C TYR A 206 1.54 13.86 13.30
N ILE A 207 1.52 12.55 13.18
CA ILE A 207 2.56 11.76 12.50
C ILE A 207 2.62 12.10 11.00
N LEU A 208 1.46 12.25 10.35
CA LEU A 208 1.35 12.53 8.92
C LEU A 208 1.52 14.01 8.57
N ARG A 209 1.66 14.91 9.52
CA ARG A 209 1.67 16.36 9.27
C ARG A 209 2.61 16.78 8.13
N ASP A 210 3.85 16.33 8.17
CA ASP A 210 4.85 16.70 7.17
C ASP A 210 4.57 16.03 5.83
N PHE A 211 4.09 14.78 5.84
CA PHE A 211 3.63 14.07 4.65
C PHE A 211 2.43 14.77 4.00
N LEU A 212 1.42 15.13 4.78
CA LEU A 212 0.23 15.81 4.27
C LEU A 212 0.57 17.21 3.75
N HIS A 213 1.61 17.85 4.28
CA HIS A 213 2.10 19.12 3.76
C HIS A 213 2.78 18.95 2.41
N ASN A 214 3.78 18.07 2.32
CA ASN A 214 4.56 17.85 1.09
C ASN A 214 4.88 16.36 0.87
N PRO A 215 3.99 15.59 0.25
CA PRO A 215 4.22 14.16 -0.01
C PRO A 215 5.31 13.89 -1.06
N LYS A 216 5.96 14.92 -1.64
CA LYS A 216 7.13 14.76 -2.54
C LYS A 216 8.46 14.70 -1.80
N ASP A 217 8.47 14.99 -0.51
CA ASP A 217 9.71 15.01 0.27
C ASP A 217 10.23 13.58 0.47
N LYS A 218 11.40 13.30 -0.09
CA LYS A 218 12.06 11.99 0.04
C LYS A 218 12.52 11.67 1.45
N ASN A 219 12.64 12.68 2.32
CA ASN A 219 12.97 12.45 3.74
C ASN A 219 11.84 11.77 4.52
N LEU A 220 10.65 11.65 3.93
CA LEU A 220 9.51 10.93 4.49
C LEU A 220 9.58 9.42 4.28
N LEU A 221 10.46 8.97 3.39
CA LEU A 221 10.67 7.54 3.15
C LEU A 221 11.22 6.84 4.41
N PRO A 222 10.90 5.55 4.62
CA PRO A 222 11.36 4.80 5.77
C PRO A 222 12.88 4.80 5.90
N LYS A 223 13.36 5.00 7.13
CA LYS A 223 14.79 4.95 7.49
C LYS A 223 15.16 3.64 8.19
N VAL A 224 14.22 2.70 8.33
CA VAL A 224 14.33 1.46 9.09
C VAL A 224 14.32 0.23 8.19
#